data_0d30927035610bbedee8ba7a20fbedb0
#
_entry.id   0d30927035610bbedee8ba7a20fbedb0
#
_cell.length_a   1.000
_cell.length_b   1.000
_cell.length_c   1.000
_cell.angle_alpha   90.00
_cell.angle_beta   90.00
_cell.angle_gamma   90.00
#
_symmetry.space_group_name_H-M   'P 1'
#
loop_
_entity.id
_entity.type
_entity.pdbx_description
1 polymer ?
#
loop_
_entity_poly.entity_id
_entity_poly.type
_entity_poly.pdbx_seq_one_letter_code
_entity_poly.pdbx_strand_id
1 'polypeptide(L)'
;FSAYDGSAEETDAVIDRLEDDVLPAQAASFSTDTTLTLAGAPPEEREFIDAVYGSFPYVLAFVIILTFILLMRAFRSVFLPLKAVILNLVSLAAAYGVIVLIFQMGFGAEEIWDVPATDSIISWIPLMIFAFLYGLSMDYEVFMLTRMREAYDETGSTEQAVALGLARTGKLVTSAALVLMFAFIVLSSSPGTDIKQFGIGLAAGIILDATVIRALLVPAIVRIMGRWNWWLPARAARVLRVRPGPLAPESE
;
A
#
# COMPACT_ATOMS: atom_id res chain seq x y z
N PHE A 1 34.69 9.80 -15.46
CA PHE A 1 34.03 10.09 -14.18
C PHE A 1 33.85 8.76 -13.49
N SER A 2 34.56 8.53 -12.38
CA SER A 2 34.30 7.38 -11.51
C SER A 2 32.90 7.53 -10.91
N ALA A 3 32.09 6.46 -10.91
CA ALA A 3 30.88 6.43 -10.14
C ALA A 3 31.21 6.83 -8.69
N TYR A 4 30.48 7.81 -8.17
CA TYR A 4 30.62 8.21 -6.78
C TYR A 4 30.10 7.06 -5.91
N ASP A 5 30.98 6.49 -5.11
CA ASP A 5 30.72 5.30 -4.30
C ASP A 5 30.42 5.68 -2.83
N GLY A 6 29.86 6.89 -2.66
CA GLY A 6 29.50 7.43 -1.35
C GLY A 6 28.10 6.97 -0.91
N SER A 7 27.87 6.97 0.40
CA SER A 7 26.54 6.75 0.98
C SER A 7 25.56 7.87 0.56
N ALA A 8 24.25 7.62 0.70
CA ALA A 8 23.22 8.65 0.40
C ALA A 8 23.46 9.92 1.25
N GLU A 9 23.86 9.76 2.54
CA GLU A 9 24.15 10.86 3.45
C GLU A 9 25.36 11.70 3.01
N GLU A 10 26.41 11.06 2.48
CA GLU A 10 27.58 11.76 1.92
C GLU A 10 27.23 12.51 0.64
N THR A 11 26.36 11.93 -0.20
CA THR A 11 25.87 12.57 -1.43
C THR A 11 25.05 13.82 -1.09
N ASP A 12 24.14 13.71 -0.14
CA ASP A 12 23.31 14.84 0.34
C ASP A 12 24.17 15.96 0.90
N ALA A 13 25.19 15.63 1.73
CA ALA A 13 26.12 16.63 2.27
C ALA A 13 26.91 17.36 1.18
N VAL A 14 27.27 16.68 0.08
CA VAL A 14 27.93 17.32 -1.07
C VAL A 14 26.98 18.21 -1.82
N ILE A 15 25.73 17.80 -2.03
CA ILE A 15 24.70 18.61 -2.68
C ILE A 15 24.44 19.88 -1.87
N ASP A 16 24.22 19.79 -0.56
CA ASP A 16 24.01 20.93 0.34
C ASP A 16 25.16 21.91 0.25
N ARG A 17 26.40 21.43 0.30
CA ARG A 17 27.58 22.29 0.16
C ARG A 17 27.68 22.97 -1.21
N LEU A 18 27.28 22.27 -2.28
CA LEU A 18 27.26 22.85 -3.61
C LEU A 18 26.19 23.93 -3.74
N GLU A 19 25.00 23.70 -3.22
CA GLU A 19 23.86 24.62 -3.29
C GLU A 19 24.03 25.84 -2.37
N ASP A 20 24.50 25.62 -1.12
CA ASP A 20 24.55 26.68 -0.13
C ASP A 20 25.83 27.53 -0.21
N ASP A 21 26.98 26.92 -0.55
CA ASP A 21 28.27 27.60 -0.52
C ASP A 21 28.83 27.92 -1.91
N VAL A 22 28.85 26.89 -2.82
CA VAL A 22 29.60 27.00 -4.08
C VAL A 22 28.81 27.74 -5.15
N LEU A 23 27.55 27.40 -5.35
CA LEU A 23 26.72 28.03 -6.38
C LEU A 23 26.51 29.53 -6.13
N PRO A 24 26.18 30.01 -4.89
CA PRO A 24 26.07 31.43 -4.62
C PRO A 24 27.38 32.16 -4.79
N ALA A 25 28.51 31.56 -4.37
CA ALA A 25 29.82 32.17 -4.53
C ALA A 25 30.22 32.31 -6.02
N GLN A 26 29.90 31.32 -6.84
CA GLN A 26 30.13 31.37 -8.27
C GLN A 26 29.15 32.31 -9.00
N ALA A 27 27.86 32.32 -8.59
CA ALA A 27 26.86 33.20 -9.17
C ALA A 27 27.22 34.69 -8.95
N ALA A 28 27.84 35.02 -7.82
CA ALA A 28 28.33 36.40 -7.54
C ALA A 28 29.42 36.88 -8.52
N SER A 29 30.09 35.96 -9.23
CA SER A 29 31.10 36.30 -10.25
C SER A 29 30.51 36.56 -11.64
N PHE A 30 29.24 36.30 -11.87
CA PHE A 30 28.52 36.57 -13.10
C PHE A 30 27.67 37.84 -13.02
N SER A 31 27.00 38.19 -14.11
CA SER A 31 26.11 39.38 -14.11
C SER A 31 24.88 39.11 -13.23
N THR A 32 24.24 40.16 -12.71
CA THR A 32 23.13 40.16 -11.77
C THR A 32 21.89 39.35 -12.20
N ASP A 33 21.83 38.88 -13.43
CA ASP A 33 20.69 38.17 -14.02
C ASP A 33 21.00 36.68 -14.32
N THR A 34 22.06 36.15 -13.72
CA THR A 34 22.48 34.77 -13.94
C THR A 34 22.09 33.89 -12.74
N THR A 35 21.24 32.88 -12.97
CA THR A 35 20.93 31.85 -11.99
C THR A 35 21.74 30.59 -12.33
N LEU A 36 22.46 30.07 -11.35
CA LEU A 36 23.14 28.79 -11.44
C LEU A 36 22.30 27.74 -10.69
N THR A 37 22.01 26.64 -11.36
CA THR A 37 21.29 25.50 -10.76
C THR A 37 22.14 24.25 -10.88
N LEU A 38 22.10 23.41 -9.85
CA LEU A 38 22.68 22.09 -9.89
C LEU A 38 21.75 21.17 -10.72
N ALA A 39 22.31 20.37 -11.60
CA ALA A 39 21.56 19.42 -12.40
C ALA A 39 22.29 18.06 -12.43
N GLY A 40 21.55 16.98 -12.61
CA GLY A 40 22.06 15.61 -12.64
C GLY A 40 21.24 14.67 -11.78
N ALA A 41 21.53 13.37 -11.86
CA ALA A 41 20.71 12.36 -11.20
C ALA A 41 20.54 12.55 -9.68
N PRO A 42 21.58 12.85 -8.88
CA PRO A 42 21.40 13.01 -7.43
C PRO A 42 20.50 14.18 -7.01
N PRO A 43 20.69 15.41 -7.50
CA PRO A 43 19.79 16.52 -7.14
C PRO A 43 18.37 16.33 -7.68
N GLU A 44 18.20 15.78 -8.88
CA GLU A 44 16.87 15.48 -9.43
C GLU A 44 16.14 14.42 -8.61
N GLU A 45 16.83 13.39 -8.10
CA GLU A 45 16.27 12.38 -7.22
C GLU A 45 15.84 12.99 -5.87
N ARG A 46 16.63 13.88 -5.30
CA ARG A 46 16.30 14.61 -4.07
C ARG A 46 15.05 15.49 -4.25
N GLU A 47 14.97 16.27 -5.31
CA GLU A 47 13.79 17.06 -5.63
C GLU A 47 12.54 16.17 -5.80
N PHE A 48 12.70 15.03 -6.44
CA PHE A 48 11.62 14.03 -6.58
C PHE A 48 11.17 13.50 -5.21
N ILE A 49 12.11 13.11 -4.34
CA ILE A 49 11.81 12.63 -2.99
C ILE A 49 11.05 13.69 -2.21
N ASP A 50 11.54 14.91 -2.15
CA ASP A 50 10.93 16.00 -1.40
C ASP A 50 9.53 16.34 -1.91
N ALA A 51 9.35 16.45 -3.23
CA ALA A 51 8.05 16.76 -3.83
C ALA A 51 7.02 15.66 -3.61
N VAL A 52 7.43 14.41 -3.80
CA VAL A 52 6.52 13.26 -3.76
C VAL A 52 6.25 12.83 -2.32
N TYR A 53 7.30 12.64 -1.50
CA TYR A 53 7.13 12.19 -0.11
C TYR A 53 6.56 13.29 0.78
N GLY A 54 6.82 14.56 0.51
CA GLY A 54 6.15 15.67 1.19
C GLY A 54 4.64 15.68 0.97
N SER A 55 4.18 15.27 -0.21
CA SER A 55 2.76 15.19 -0.56
C SER A 55 2.11 13.84 -0.22
N PHE A 56 2.89 12.77 -0.08
CA PHE A 56 2.41 11.40 0.10
C PHE A 56 1.46 11.21 1.30
N PRO A 57 1.70 11.78 2.50
CA PRO A 57 0.78 11.64 3.62
C PRO A 57 -0.63 12.16 3.32
N TYR A 58 -0.73 13.24 2.55
CA TYR A 58 -2.03 13.81 2.16
C TYR A 58 -2.75 12.91 1.15
N VAL A 59 -2.01 12.36 0.17
CA VAL A 59 -2.56 11.40 -0.79
C VAL A 59 -3.02 10.13 -0.08
N LEU A 60 -2.21 9.60 0.83
CA LEU A 60 -2.55 8.43 1.65
C LEU A 60 -3.81 8.68 2.47
N ALA A 61 -3.89 9.79 3.19
CA ALA A 61 -5.06 10.17 3.98
C ALA A 61 -6.31 10.31 3.10
N PHE A 62 -6.19 10.98 1.95
CA PHE A 62 -7.28 11.14 1.00
C PHE A 62 -7.80 9.78 0.50
N VAL A 63 -6.92 8.88 0.07
CA VAL A 63 -7.28 7.54 -0.42
C VAL A 63 -7.95 6.73 0.68
N ILE A 64 -7.41 6.74 1.90
CA ILE A 64 -8.00 6.04 3.05
C ILE A 64 -9.40 6.56 3.37
N ILE A 65 -9.57 7.89 3.47
CA ILE A 65 -10.86 8.51 3.80
C ILE A 65 -11.88 8.23 2.71
N LEU A 66 -11.50 8.42 1.44
CA LEU A 66 -12.36 8.16 0.29
C LEU A 66 -12.82 6.70 0.26
N THR A 67 -11.88 5.77 0.39
CA THR A 67 -12.16 4.34 0.43
C THR A 67 -13.07 3.99 1.60
N PHE A 68 -12.80 4.50 2.79
CA PHE A 68 -13.63 4.28 3.98
C PHE A 68 -15.08 4.74 3.74
N ILE A 69 -15.29 5.94 3.18
CA ILE A 69 -16.61 6.49 2.91
C ILE A 69 -17.35 5.65 1.85
N LEU A 70 -16.67 5.29 0.76
CA LEU A 70 -17.26 4.47 -0.30
C LEU A 70 -17.68 3.10 0.20
N LEU A 71 -16.82 2.43 0.98
CA LEU A 71 -17.12 1.12 1.56
C LEU A 71 -18.20 1.20 2.64
N MET A 72 -18.19 2.24 3.46
CA MET A 72 -19.23 2.47 4.47
C MET A 72 -20.61 2.61 3.81
N ARG A 73 -20.67 3.29 2.66
CA ARG A 73 -21.87 3.39 1.84
C ARG A 73 -22.27 2.04 1.24
N ALA A 74 -21.31 1.30 0.65
CA ALA A 74 -21.55 0.03 -0.02
C ALA A 74 -22.01 -1.07 0.95
N PHE A 75 -21.35 -1.20 2.09
CA PHE A 75 -21.64 -2.27 3.06
C PHE A 75 -22.66 -1.87 4.12
N ARG A 76 -23.10 -0.63 4.15
CA ARG A 76 -23.98 -0.10 5.20
C ARG A 76 -23.48 -0.47 6.60
N SER A 77 -22.20 -0.26 6.83
CA SER A 77 -21.46 -0.61 8.03
C SER A 77 -20.30 0.35 8.26
N VAL A 78 -19.97 0.62 9.52
CA VAL A 78 -18.74 1.35 9.89
C VAL A 78 -17.57 0.39 10.11
N PHE A 79 -17.84 -0.77 10.68
CA PHE A 79 -16.78 -1.70 11.09
C PHE A 79 -16.18 -2.51 9.93
N LEU A 80 -16.97 -2.84 8.91
CA LEU A 80 -16.41 -3.56 7.75
C LEU A 80 -15.36 -2.72 7.02
N PRO A 81 -15.61 -1.45 6.65
CA PRO A 81 -14.60 -0.59 6.04
C PRO A 81 -13.39 -0.33 6.94
N LEU A 82 -13.62 -0.13 8.23
CA LEU A 82 -12.53 0.11 9.18
C LEU A 82 -11.53 -1.05 9.21
N LYS A 83 -12.05 -2.29 9.26
CA LYS A 83 -11.21 -3.49 9.18
C LYS A 83 -10.49 -3.59 7.85
N ALA A 84 -11.19 -3.38 6.76
CA ALA A 84 -10.64 -3.43 5.41
C ALA A 84 -9.43 -2.49 5.29
N VAL A 85 -9.58 -1.24 5.68
CA VAL A 85 -8.49 -0.26 5.67
C VAL A 85 -7.32 -0.68 6.56
N ILE A 86 -7.60 -1.11 7.80
CA ILE A 86 -6.54 -1.52 8.74
C ILE A 86 -5.78 -2.74 8.21
N LEU A 87 -6.48 -3.77 7.73
CA LEU A 87 -5.86 -4.99 7.23
C LEU A 87 -5.06 -4.74 5.96
N ASN A 88 -5.51 -3.86 5.08
CA ASN A 88 -4.73 -3.45 3.91
C ASN A 88 -3.44 -2.69 4.30
N LEU A 89 -3.50 -1.82 5.31
CA LEU A 89 -2.30 -1.16 5.82
C LEU A 89 -1.33 -2.16 6.47
N VAL A 90 -1.84 -3.17 7.17
CA VAL A 90 -1.01 -4.25 7.73
C VAL A 90 -0.35 -5.07 6.62
N SER A 91 -1.10 -5.41 5.55
CA SER A 91 -0.54 -6.10 4.37
C SER A 91 0.57 -5.29 3.71
N LEU A 92 0.35 -3.99 3.54
CA LEU A 92 1.33 -3.06 2.98
C LEU A 92 2.58 -2.96 3.86
N ALA A 93 2.41 -2.80 5.17
CA ALA A 93 3.53 -2.75 6.12
C ALA A 93 4.34 -4.07 6.11
N ALA A 94 3.66 -5.21 5.99
CA ALA A 94 4.32 -6.51 5.88
C ALA A 94 5.12 -6.64 4.57
N ALA A 95 4.58 -6.16 3.44
CA ALA A 95 5.30 -6.12 2.16
C ALA A 95 6.55 -5.25 2.24
N TYR A 96 6.45 -4.06 2.85
CA TYR A 96 7.62 -3.21 3.10
C TYR A 96 8.63 -3.88 4.03
N GLY A 97 8.16 -4.55 5.09
CA GLY A 97 9.04 -5.31 5.97
C GLY A 97 9.87 -6.37 5.23
N VAL A 98 9.25 -7.07 4.28
CA VAL A 98 9.96 -8.07 3.45
C VAL A 98 11.03 -7.41 2.59
N ILE A 99 10.74 -6.28 1.96
CA ILE A 99 11.73 -5.57 1.12
C ILE A 99 12.89 -5.07 1.96
N VAL A 100 12.61 -4.49 3.13
CA VAL A 100 13.65 -4.03 4.07
C VAL A 100 14.52 -5.20 4.51
N LEU A 101 13.92 -6.32 4.90
CA LEU A 101 14.66 -7.52 5.32
C LEU A 101 15.58 -8.05 4.21
N ILE A 102 15.10 -8.11 2.97
CA ILE A 102 15.85 -8.68 1.85
C ILE A 102 16.91 -7.69 1.35
N PHE A 103 16.52 -6.47 0.99
CA PHE A 103 17.40 -5.56 0.25
C PHE A 103 18.19 -4.62 1.15
N GLN A 104 17.59 -4.11 2.22
CA GLN A 104 18.29 -3.20 3.12
C GLN A 104 19.12 -3.96 4.15
N MET A 105 18.59 -5.06 4.71
CA MET A 105 19.33 -5.88 5.69
C MET A 105 20.10 -7.05 5.06
N GLY A 106 19.94 -7.30 3.76
CA GLY A 106 20.66 -8.34 3.00
C GLY A 106 20.25 -9.78 3.31
N PHE A 107 19.11 -10.01 3.98
CA PHE A 107 18.72 -11.35 4.38
C PHE A 107 18.30 -12.22 3.18
N GLY A 108 19.17 -13.11 2.74
CA GLY A 108 18.96 -14.01 1.59
C GLY A 108 19.02 -13.30 0.22
N ALA A 109 19.42 -12.04 0.17
CA ALA A 109 19.46 -11.29 -1.07
C ALA A 109 20.51 -11.80 -2.04
N GLU A 110 21.70 -12.09 -1.55
CA GLU A 110 22.82 -12.58 -2.34
C GLU A 110 22.63 -14.04 -2.74
N GLU A 111 22.17 -14.91 -1.82
CA GLU A 111 22.04 -16.34 -2.07
C GLU A 111 20.89 -16.70 -3.03
N ILE A 112 19.80 -15.91 -3.04
CA ILE A 112 18.59 -16.23 -3.80
C ILE A 112 18.49 -15.40 -5.08
N TRP A 113 18.85 -14.12 -5.01
CA TRP A 113 18.64 -13.16 -6.11
C TRP A 113 19.93 -12.60 -6.71
N ASP A 114 21.10 -13.01 -6.17
CA ASP A 114 22.42 -12.49 -6.62
C ASP A 114 22.45 -10.94 -6.59
N VAL A 115 21.94 -10.37 -5.50
CA VAL A 115 21.91 -8.91 -5.26
C VAL A 115 22.58 -8.65 -3.93
N PRO A 116 23.68 -7.89 -3.89
CA PRO A 116 24.27 -7.47 -2.61
C PRO A 116 23.29 -6.60 -1.82
N ALA A 117 23.39 -6.58 -0.50
CA ALA A 117 22.66 -5.65 0.31
C ALA A 117 22.93 -4.21 -0.18
N THR A 118 21.87 -3.47 -0.43
CA THR A 118 21.99 -2.10 -0.98
C THR A 118 21.94 -1.04 0.11
N ASP A 119 21.77 -1.44 1.38
CA ASP A 119 21.56 -0.58 2.57
C ASP A 119 20.43 0.45 2.39
N SER A 120 19.77 0.47 1.25
CA SER A 120 18.69 1.39 0.92
C SER A 120 17.64 0.75 0.02
N ILE A 121 16.46 1.36 -0.01
CA ILE A 121 15.39 1.02 -0.94
C ILE A 121 15.26 2.16 -1.93
N ILE A 122 15.16 1.82 -3.21
CA ILE A 122 15.01 2.81 -4.28
C ILE A 122 13.74 3.65 -4.04
N SER A 123 13.87 4.96 -4.15
CA SER A 123 12.90 5.96 -3.69
C SER A 123 11.48 5.81 -4.24
N TRP A 124 11.31 5.43 -5.50
CA TRP A 124 9.99 5.29 -6.11
C TRP A 124 9.27 3.97 -5.77
N ILE A 125 10.00 2.94 -5.30
CA ILE A 125 9.45 1.60 -5.07
C ILE A 125 8.37 1.56 -3.98
N PRO A 126 8.55 2.18 -2.80
CA PRO A 126 7.49 2.19 -1.79
C PRO A 126 6.18 2.80 -2.30
N LEU A 127 6.26 3.87 -3.07
CA LEU A 127 5.09 4.52 -3.66
C LEU A 127 4.35 3.61 -4.64
N MET A 128 5.10 2.95 -5.52
CA MET A 128 4.52 2.02 -6.48
C MET A 128 3.91 0.80 -5.80
N ILE A 129 4.60 0.23 -4.79
CA ILE A 129 4.04 -0.88 -4.02
C ILE A 129 2.76 -0.46 -3.31
N PHE A 130 2.72 0.74 -2.70
CA PHE A 130 1.49 1.27 -2.14
C PHE A 130 0.38 1.32 -3.19
N ALA A 131 0.63 1.95 -4.33
CA ALA A 131 -0.39 2.14 -5.36
C ALA A 131 -0.94 0.80 -5.89
N PHE A 132 -0.06 -0.13 -6.20
CA PHE A 132 -0.45 -1.44 -6.74
C PHE A 132 -1.08 -2.34 -5.67
N LEU A 133 -0.40 -2.53 -4.55
CA LEU A 133 -0.85 -3.48 -3.52
C LEU A 133 -2.14 -2.99 -2.85
N TYR A 134 -2.23 -1.70 -2.52
CA TYR A 134 -3.44 -1.14 -1.93
C TYR A 134 -4.62 -1.21 -2.88
N GLY A 135 -4.43 -0.85 -4.16
CA GLY A 135 -5.48 -0.92 -5.17
C GLY A 135 -5.95 -2.34 -5.44
N LEU A 136 -5.03 -3.25 -5.76
CA LEU A 136 -5.34 -4.65 -6.05
C LEU A 136 -5.98 -5.37 -4.86
N SER A 137 -5.43 -5.18 -3.65
CA SER A 137 -5.96 -5.81 -2.45
C SER A 137 -7.38 -5.33 -2.15
N MET A 138 -7.64 -4.03 -2.30
CA MET A 138 -8.94 -3.44 -2.04
C MET A 138 -10.04 -4.01 -2.95
N ASP A 139 -9.77 -4.19 -4.24
CA ASP A 139 -10.75 -4.70 -5.20
C ASP A 139 -11.24 -6.12 -4.84
N TYR A 140 -10.32 -6.99 -4.45
CA TYR A 140 -10.69 -8.35 -4.03
C TYR A 140 -11.39 -8.38 -2.66
N GLU A 141 -11.00 -7.49 -1.75
CA GLU A 141 -11.64 -7.38 -0.44
C GLU A 141 -13.08 -6.89 -0.57
N VAL A 142 -13.30 -5.87 -1.39
CA VAL A 142 -14.65 -5.36 -1.70
C VAL A 142 -15.52 -6.46 -2.26
N PHE A 143 -15.00 -7.25 -3.20
CA PHE A 143 -15.74 -8.35 -3.79
C PHE A 143 -16.14 -9.42 -2.76
N MET A 144 -15.20 -9.82 -1.91
CA MET A 144 -15.45 -10.81 -0.85
C MET A 144 -16.46 -10.30 0.19
N LEU A 145 -16.27 -9.07 0.68
CA LEU A 145 -17.16 -8.46 1.67
C LEU A 145 -18.57 -8.20 1.11
N THR A 146 -18.68 -7.90 -0.18
CA THR A 146 -19.99 -7.78 -0.85
C THR A 146 -20.75 -9.11 -0.80
N ARG A 147 -20.10 -10.23 -1.11
CA ARG A 147 -20.71 -11.56 -1.04
C ARG A 147 -21.04 -11.98 0.40
N MET A 148 -20.22 -11.59 1.38
CA MET A 148 -20.55 -11.78 2.80
C MET A 148 -21.77 -10.94 3.20
N ARG A 149 -21.86 -9.69 2.71
CA ARG A 149 -23.00 -8.81 2.99
C ARG A 149 -24.30 -9.35 2.38
N GLU A 150 -24.28 -9.78 1.14
CA GLU A 150 -25.42 -10.42 0.48
C GLU A 150 -25.91 -11.65 1.27
N ALA A 151 -24.97 -12.54 1.63
CA ALA A 151 -25.28 -13.73 2.43
C ALA A 151 -25.83 -13.38 3.83
N TYR A 152 -25.37 -12.31 4.44
CA TYR A 152 -25.94 -11.83 5.71
C TYR A 152 -27.37 -11.29 5.53
N ASP A 153 -27.62 -10.52 4.46
CA ASP A 153 -28.95 -10.00 4.15
C ASP A 153 -29.96 -11.15 3.85
N GLU A 154 -29.46 -12.29 3.31
CA GLU A 154 -30.27 -13.51 3.06
C GLU A 154 -30.53 -14.34 4.35
N THR A 155 -29.52 -14.49 5.22
CA THR A 155 -29.54 -15.47 6.31
C THR A 155 -29.72 -14.89 7.70
N GLY A 156 -29.40 -13.59 7.89
CA GLY A 156 -29.35 -12.94 9.20
C GLY A 156 -28.22 -13.46 10.13
N SER A 157 -27.38 -14.37 9.65
CA SER A 157 -26.32 -15.03 10.42
C SER A 157 -24.92 -14.62 9.93
N THR A 158 -24.11 -14.06 10.82
CA THR A 158 -22.72 -13.70 10.49
C THR A 158 -21.88 -14.94 10.16
N GLU A 159 -22.11 -16.05 10.85
CA GLU A 159 -21.38 -17.28 10.59
C GLU A 159 -21.66 -17.85 9.18
N GLN A 160 -22.93 -17.89 8.79
CA GLN A 160 -23.33 -18.29 7.44
C GLN A 160 -22.85 -17.29 6.39
N ALA A 161 -22.89 -15.99 6.68
CA ALA A 161 -22.38 -14.95 5.80
C ALA A 161 -20.90 -15.14 5.47
N VAL A 162 -20.07 -15.44 6.48
CA VAL A 162 -18.64 -15.72 6.28
C VAL A 162 -18.46 -17.00 5.46
N ALA A 163 -19.11 -18.10 5.82
CA ALA A 163 -18.97 -19.37 5.14
C ALA A 163 -19.40 -19.29 3.65
N LEU A 164 -20.56 -18.71 3.38
CA LEU A 164 -21.08 -18.55 2.02
C LEU A 164 -20.28 -17.53 1.20
N GLY A 165 -19.88 -16.41 1.83
CA GLY A 165 -19.03 -15.41 1.18
C GLY A 165 -17.70 -15.99 0.71
N LEU A 166 -17.01 -16.74 1.58
CA LEU A 166 -15.77 -17.45 1.22
C LEU A 166 -16.00 -18.54 0.17
N ALA A 167 -17.06 -19.34 0.30
CA ALA A 167 -17.36 -20.38 -0.68
C ALA A 167 -17.63 -19.80 -2.08
N ARG A 168 -18.32 -18.67 -2.17
CA ARG A 168 -18.65 -18.01 -3.44
C ARG A 168 -17.45 -17.27 -4.08
N THR A 169 -16.46 -16.83 -3.29
CA THR A 169 -15.37 -15.97 -3.77
C THR A 169 -13.98 -16.60 -3.71
N GLY A 170 -13.76 -17.55 -2.81
CA GLY A 170 -12.43 -18.08 -2.50
C GLY A 170 -11.68 -18.61 -3.72
N LYS A 171 -12.35 -19.38 -4.58
CA LYS A 171 -11.71 -19.93 -5.80
C LYS A 171 -11.26 -18.83 -6.76
N LEU A 172 -12.08 -17.80 -6.97
CA LEU A 172 -11.77 -16.68 -7.85
C LEU A 172 -10.60 -15.85 -7.30
N VAL A 173 -10.69 -15.48 -6.02
CA VAL A 173 -9.67 -14.67 -5.34
C VAL A 173 -8.33 -15.39 -5.30
N THR A 174 -8.32 -16.69 -4.96
CA THR A 174 -7.09 -17.49 -4.92
C THR A 174 -6.46 -17.64 -6.31
N SER A 175 -7.25 -17.93 -7.35
CA SER A 175 -6.71 -18.08 -8.70
C SER A 175 -6.14 -16.75 -9.23
N ALA A 176 -6.80 -15.62 -8.97
CA ALA A 176 -6.31 -14.31 -9.34
C ALA A 176 -5.02 -13.93 -8.58
N ALA A 177 -4.97 -14.20 -7.27
CA ALA A 177 -3.76 -13.98 -6.46
C ALA A 177 -2.58 -14.83 -6.96
N LEU A 178 -2.79 -16.09 -7.32
CA LEU A 178 -1.75 -16.94 -7.89
C LEU A 178 -1.22 -16.41 -9.23
N VAL A 179 -2.09 -15.96 -10.13
CA VAL A 179 -1.67 -15.38 -11.41
C VAL A 179 -0.81 -14.14 -11.19
N LEU A 180 -1.24 -13.24 -10.31
CA LEU A 180 -0.48 -12.03 -9.98
C LEU A 180 0.85 -12.36 -9.28
N MET A 181 0.83 -13.28 -8.33
CA MET A 181 2.04 -13.73 -7.64
C MET A 181 3.09 -14.23 -8.65
N PHE A 182 2.69 -15.13 -9.56
CA PHE A 182 3.61 -15.65 -10.57
C PHE A 182 4.08 -14.56 -11.53
N ALA A 183 3.22 -13.62 -11.93
CA ALA A 183 3.62 -12.50 -12.77
C ALA A 183 4.71 -11.64 -12.11
N PHE A 184 4.58 -11.34 -10.81
CA PHE A 184 5.58 -10.56 -10.08
C PHE A 184 6.84 -11.38 -9.73
N ILE A 185 6.73 -12.68 -9.50
CA ILE A 185 7.90 -13.56 -9.38
C ILE A 185 8.70 -13.58 -10.69
N VAL A 186 8.03 -13.67 -11.84
CA VAL A 186 8.71 -13.57 -13.14
C VAL A 186 9.37 -12.19 -13.32
N LEU A 187 8.68 -11.12 -12.92
CA LEU A 187 9.22 -9.76 -12.94
C LEU A 187 10.49 -9.63 -12.07
N SER A 188 10.55 -10.33 -10.94
CA SER A 188 11.71 -10.34 -10.05
C SER A 188 12.97 -11.01 -10.67
N SER A 189 12.82 -11.71 -11.81
CA SER A 189 13.93 -12.27 -12.55
C SER A 189 14.61 -11.27 -13.50
N SER A 190 14.16 -10.01 -13.52
CA SER A 190 14.78 -8.92 -14.29
C SER A 190 16.23 -8.69 -13.84
N PRO A 191 17.12 -8.28 -14.75
CA PRO A 191 18.52 -7.95 -14.40
C PRO A 191 18.65 -6.69 -13.54
N GLY A 192 17.68 -5.76 -13.61
CA GLY A 192 17.71 -4.51 -12.84
C GLY A 192 17.30 -4.72 -11.37
N THR A 193 18.08 -4.17 -10.43
CA THR A 193 17.81 -4.28 -8.99
C THR A 193 16.49 -3.60 -8.61
N ASP A 194 16.15 -2.50 -9.27
CA ASP A 194 14.91 -1.75 -9.09
C ASP A 194 13.68 -2.62 -9.40
N ILE A 195 13.70 -3.28 -10.56
CA ILE A 195 12.60 -4.17 -10.98
C ILE A 195 12.54 -5.42 -10.09
N LYS A 196 13.68 -5.94 -9.63
CA LYS A 196 13.73 -7.04 -8.66
C LYS A 196 13.08 -6.64 -7.33
N GLN A 197 13.46 -5.49 -6.76
CA GLN A 197 12.88 -4.98 -5.51
C GLN A 197 11.37 -4.83 -5.63
N PHE A 198 10.92 -4.21 -6.71
CA PHE A 198 9.49 -4.01 -6.98
C PHE A 198 8.74 -5.34 -7.13
N GLY A 199 9.25 -6.26 -7.96
CA GLY A 199 8.64 -7.57 -8.19
C GLY A 199 8.54 -8.43 -6.93
N ILE A 200 9.63 -8.50 -6.14
CA ILE A 200 9.66 -9.26 -4.88
C ILE A 200 8.71 -8.65 -3.87
N GLY A 201 8.71 -7.32 -3.73
CA GLY A 201 7.82 -6.64 -2.80
C GLY A 201 6.34 -6.88 -3.11
N LEU A 202 5.95 -6.78 -4.37
CA LEU A 202 4.57 -7.06 -4.78
C LEU A 202 4.21 -8.54 -4.64
N ALA A 203 5.11 -9.47 -5.04
CA ALA A 203 4.86 -10.90 -4.87
C ALA A 203 4.67 -11.27 -3.40
N ALA A 204 5.55 -10.80 -2.51
CA ALA A 204 5.46 -11.02 -1.08
C ALA A 204 4.18 -10.42 -0.49
N GLY A 205 3.85 -9.18 -0.87
CA GLY A 205 2.63 -8.51 -0.44
C GLY A 205 1.37 -9.28 -0.84
N ILE A 206 1.28 -9.74 -2.08
CA ILE A 206 0.14 -10.53 -2.57
C ILE A 206 0.04 -11.89 -1.86
N ILE A 207 1.16 -12.57 -1.62
CA ILE A 207 1.17 -13.83 -0.89
C ILE A 207 0.63 -13.62 0.54
N LEU A 208 1.14 -12.62 1.25
CA LEU A 208 0.71 -12.31 2.61
C LEU A 208 -0.76 -11.88 2.66
N ASP A 209 -1.17 -11.04 1.71
CA ASP A 209 -2.55 -10.57 1.61
C ASP A 209 -3.51 -11.72 1.34
N ALA A 210 -3.26 -12.54 0.34
CA ALA A 210 -4.14 -13.64 -0.04
C ALA A 210 -4.21 -14.76 1.01
N THR A 211 -3.09 -15.06 1.69
CA THR A 211 -3.01 -16.17 2.65
C THR A 211 -3.32 -15.75 4.08
N VAL A 212 -2.55 -14.81 4.64
CA VAL A 212 -2.67 -14.43 6.05
C VAL A 212 -3.85 -13.48 6.26
N ILE A 213 -3.89 -12.39 5.48
CA ILE A 213 -4.90 -11.36 5.69
C ILE A 213 -6.27 -11.89 5.29
N ARG A 214 -6.41 -12.34 4.07
CA ARG A 214 -7.72 -12.63 3.46
C ARG A 214 -8.26 -14.00 3.80
N ALA A 215 -7.42 -15.03 3.79
CA ALA A 215 -7.90 -16.37 4.09
C ALA A 215 -8.06 -16.64 5.59
N LEU A 216 -7.31 -15.91 6.47
CA LEU A 216 -7.33 -16.13 7.91
C LEU A 216 -7.89 -14.94 8.68
N LEU A 217 -7.29 -13.76 8.59
CA LEU A 217 -7.63 -12.62 9.45
C LEU A 217 -9.00 -12.03 9.15
N VAL A 218 -9.35 -11.80 7.89
CA VAL A 218 -10.65 -11.22 7.53
C VAL A 218 -11.80 -12.08 8.04
N PRO A 219 -11.90 -13.38 7.72
CA PRO A 219 -13.00 -14.22 8.21
C PRO A 219 -12.98 -14.38 9.73
N ALA A 220 -11.80 -14.49 10.37
CA ALA A 220 -11.69 -14.59 11.82
C ALA A 220 -12.22 -13.33 12.52
N ILE A 221 -11.80 -12.15 12.09
CA ILE A 221 -12.25 -10.89 12.69
C ILE A 221 -13.74 -10.67 12.43
N VAL A 222 -14.25 -10.98 11.23
CA VAL A 222 -15.70 -10.90 10.94
C VAL A 222 -16.49 -11.82 11.85
N ARG A 223 -16.01 -13.04 12.09
CA ARG A 223 -16.66 -13.99 12.99
C ARG A 223 -16.64 -13.53 14.45
N ILE A 224 -15.51 -13.05 14.95
CA ILE A 224 -15.33 -12.58 16.33
C ILE A 224 -16.25 -11.38 16.61
N MET A 225 -16.32 -10.42 15.70
CA MET A 225 -17.16 -9.22 15.88
C MET A 225 -18.66 -9.51 15.71
N GLY A 226 -19.04 -10.62 15.10
CA GLY A 226 -20.42 -11.06 14.96
C GLY A 226 -21.32 -9.97 14.36
N ARG A 227 -22.45 -9.68 15.03
CA ARG A 227 -23.44 -8.71 14.54
C ARG A 227 -22.93 -7.26 14.45
N TRP A 228 -21.88 -6.90 15.18
CA TRP A 228 -21.30 -5.55 15.13
C TRP A 228 -20.74 -5.19 13.76
N ASN A 229 -20.38 -6.17 12.96
CA ASN A 229 -19.93 -5.94 11.58
C ASN A 229 -20.98 -5.22 10.72
N TRP A 230 -22.23 -5.33 11.05
CA TRP A 230 -23.36 -4.85 10.25
C TRP A 230 -23.96 -3.54 10.79
N TRP A 231 -23.30 -2.94 11.77
CA TRP A 231 -23.77 -1.74 12.41
C TRP A 231 -23.45 -0.48 11.59
N LEU A 232 -24.51 0.33 11.37
CA LEU A 232 -24.41 1.67 10.79
C LEU A 232 -25.31 2.61 11.59
N PRO A 233 -24.76 3.70 12.19
CA PRO A 233 -25.56 4.68 12.91
C PRO A 233 -26.59 5.36 12.02
N ALA A 234 -27.78 5.64 12.52
CA ALA A 234 -28.87 6.28 11.76
C ALA A 234 -28.44 7.65 11.17
N ARG A 235 -27.60 8.42 11.89
CA ARG A 235 -27.07 9.69 11.39
C ARG A 235 -26.17 9.48 10.17
N ALA A 236 -25.27 8.51 10.21
CA ALA A 236 -24.41 8.17 9.08
C ALA A 236 -25.21 7.63 7.89
N ALA A 237 -26.20 6.77 8.15
CA ALA A 237 -27.11 6.25 7.11
C ALA A 237 -27.84 7.38 6.38
N ARG A 238 -28.31 8.40 7.11
CA ARG A 238 -28.98 9.57 6.52
C ARG A 238 -28.06 10.40 5.65
N VAL A 239 -26.83 10.67 6.12
CA VAL A 239 -25.83 11.43 5.34
C VAL A 239 -25.45 10.68 4.07
N LEU A 240 -25.24 9.36 4.15
CA LEU A 240 -24.86 8.51 3.04
C LEU A 240 -26.04 8.15 2.11
N ARG A 241 -27.27 8.54 2.48
CA ARG A 241 -28.52 8.22 1.74
C ARG A 241 -28.68 6.70 1.53
N VAL A 242 -28.46 5.93 2.59
CA VAL A 242 -28.63 4.46 2.59
C VAL A 242 -29.56 4.03 3.72
N ARG A 243 -30.09 2.81 3.65
CA ARG A 243 -30.90 2.25 4.76
C ARG A 243 -30.03 2.05 6.00
N PRO A 244 -30.55 2.32 7.20
CA PRO A 244 -29.83 2.02 8.45
C PRO A 244 -29.38 0.56 8.51
N GLY A 245 -28.32 0.30 9.25
CA GLY A 245 -27.90 -1.08 9.54
C GLY A 245 -28.92 -1.79 10.43
N PRO A 246 -28.96 -3.14 10.41
CA PRO A 246 -29.96 -3.93 11.15
C PRO A 246 -29.89 -3.79 12.68
N LEU A 247 -28.87 -3.14 13.21
CA LEU A 247 -28.68 -2.83 14.65
C LEU A 247 -28.98 -1.37 14.99
N ALA A 248 -29.41 -0.54 14.03
CA ALA A 248 -29.85 0.81 14.35
C ALA A 248 -31.19 0.71 15.10
N PRO A 249 -31.39 1.48 16.23
CA PRO A 249 -32.70 1.55 16.86
C PRO A 249 -33.72 2.03 15.82
N GLU A 250 -34.86 1.34 15.76
CA GLU A 250 -36.00 1.79 14.95
C GLU A 250 -36.35 3.21 15.44
N SER A 251 -36.29 4.17 14.52
CA SER A 251 -36.74 5.53 14.81
C SER A 251 -38.26 5.49 14.98
N GLU A 252 -38.74 5.64 16.18
CA GLU A 252 -40.13 6.00 16.46
C GLU A 252 -40.54 7.26 15.68
#